data_1b0b4b6f2130c72c4bfc3646d69b628b
#
_entry.id   1b0b4b6f2130c72c4bfc3646d69b628b
#
_cell.length_a   1.000
_cell.length_b   1.000
_cell.length_c   1.000
_cell.angle_alpha   90.00
_cell.angle_beta   90.00
_cell.angle_gamma   90.00
#
_symmetry.space_group_name_H-M   'P 1'
#
loop_
_entity.id
_entity.type
_entity.pdbx_description
1 polymer ?
#
loop_
_entity_poly.entity_id
_entity_poly.type
_entity_poly.pdbx_seq_one_letter_code
_entity_poly.pdbx_strand_id
1 'polypeptide(L)' 'MRPEDIRNLTSAEVGQKLDETYEELFNLRFQKHTGQLKNFARMGQLRREVARLKTILRERELAAWQAKES' A
#
# COMPACT_ATOMS: atom_id res chain seq x y z
N MET A 1 3.96 3.65 -7.51
CA MET A 1 3.82 2.47 -8.39
C MET A 1 2.54 2.56 -9.21
N ARG A 2 2.60 2.15 -10.44
CA ARG A 2 1.41 2.04 -11.27
C ARG A 2 0.65 0.75 -10.92
N PRO A 3 -0.68 0.71 -11.05
CA PRO A 3 -1.44 -0.52 -10.80
C PRO A 3 -0.94 -1.73 -11.58
N GLU A 4 -0.47 -1.51 -12.80
CA GLU A 4 0.09 -2.58 -13.66
C GLU A 4 1.33 -3.20 -13.04
N ASP A 5 2.22 -2.38 -12.46
CA ASP A 5 3.43 -2.85 -11.81
C ASP A 5 3.10 -3.69 -10.57
N ILE A 6 2.09 -3.26 -9.82
CA ILE A 6 1.63 -3.99 -8.63
C ILE A 6 1.05 -5.34 -9.02
N ARG A 7 0.29 -5.42 -10.12
CA ARG A 7 -0.31 -6.66 -10.58
C ARG A 7 0.70 -7.70 -11.01
N ASN A 8 1.90 -7.27 -11.39
CA ASN A 8 2.99 -8.18 -11.76
C ASN A 8 3.73 -8.76 -10.54
N LEU A 9 3.47 -8.25 -9.33
CA LEU A 9 4.09 -8.72 -8.12
C LEU A 9 3.34 -9.93 -7.54
N THR A 10 4.06 -10.80 -6.85
CA THR A 10 3.43 -11.88 -6.07
C THR A 10 2.69 -11.27 -4.88
N SER A 11 1.75 -12.02 -4.29
CA SER A 11 1.02 -11.54 -3.11
C SER A 11 1.95 -11.27 -1.93
N ALA A 12 2.99 -12.09 -1.75
CA ALA A 12 4.00 -11.87 -0.72
C ALA A 12 4.76 -10.55 -0.96
N GLU A 13 5.13 -10.27 -2.21
CA GLU A 13 5.80 -9.02 -2.56
C GLU A 13 4.91 -7.81 -2.35
N VAL A 14 3.62 -7.91 -2.70
CA VAL A 14 2.65 -6.83 -2.46
C VAL A 14 2.51 -6.57 -0.96
N GLY A 15 2.42 -7.61 -0.14
CA GLY A 15 2.36 -7.50 1.31
C GLY A 15 3.60 -6.82 1.89
N GLN A 16 4.77 -7.21 1.42
CA GLN A 16 6.04 -6.60 1.84
C GLN A 16 6.08 -5.11 1.47
N LYS A 17 5.67 -4.79 0.25
CA LYS A 17 5.61 -3.41 -0.22
C LYS A 17 4.65 -2.58 0.61
N LEU A 18 3.52 -3.16 0.98
CA LEU A 18 2.53 -2.53 1.84
C LEU A 18 3.11 -2.21 3.22
N ASP A 19 3.82 -3.15 3.82
CA ASP A 19 4.47 -2.95 5.12
C ASP A 19 5.52 -1.83 5.06
N GLU A 20 6.35 -1.81 4.02
CA GLU A 20 7.33 -0.76 3.80
C GLU A 20 6.68 0.61 3.66
N THR A 21 5.58 0.66 2.91
CA THR A 21 4.85 1.91 2.68
C THR A 21 4.21 2.42 3.97
N TYR A 22 3.64 1.54 4.79
CA TYR A 22 3.10 1.89 6.11
C TYR A 22 4.19 2.42 7.04
N GLU A 23 5.35 1.78 7.03
CA GLU A 23 6.47 2.22 7.86
C GLU A 23 6.90 3.63 7.50
N GLU A 24 7.05 3.92 6.21
CA GLU A 24 7.39 5.26 5.74
C GLU A 24 6.30 6.27 6.12
N LEU A 25 5.02 5.91 5.94
CA LEU A 25 3.89 6.76 6.29
C LEU A 25 3.87 7.04 7.80
N PHE A 26 4.15 6.04 8.62
CA PHE A 26 4.23 6.19 10.07
C PHE A 26 5.32 7.19 10.44
N ASN A 27 6.50 7.09 9.84
CA ASN A 27 7.60 8.01 10.09
C ASN A 27 7.23 9.45 9.70
N LEU A 28 6.54 9.64 8.58
CA LEU A 28 6.08 10.96 8.16
C LEU A 28 5.03 11.54 9.11
N ARG A 29 4.12 10.70 9.62
CA ARG A 29 3.15 11.12 10.62
C ARG A 29 3.83 11.57 11.90
N PHE A 30 4.86 10.84 12.32
CA PHE A 30 5.66 11.22 13.47
C PHE A 30 6.33 12.58 13.25
N GLN A 31 6.94 12.79 12.08
CA GLN A 31 7.53 14.08 11.72
C GLN A 31 6.50 15.21 11.73
N LYS A 32 5.28 14.95 11.26
CA LYS A 32 4.19 15.92 11.30
C LYS A 32 3.86 16.32 12.73
N HIS A 33 3.78 15.34 13.64
CA HIS A 33 3.49 15.59 15.05
C HIS A 33 4.55 16.44 15.73
N THR A 34 5.82 16.25 15.35
CA THR A 34 6.93 17.01 15.93
C THR A 34 7.22 18.33 15.20
N GLY A 35 6.44 18.65 14.17
CA GLY A 35 6.62 19.87 13.38
C GLY A 35 7.79 19.81 12.42
N GLN A 36 8.35 18.62 12.17
CA GLN A 36 9.53 18.46 11.31
C GLN A 36 9.18 18.05 9.88
N LEU A 37 7.90 17.80 9.59
CA LEU A 37 7.49 17.38 8.26
C LEU A 37 7.57 18.54 7.27
N LYS A 38 8.37 18.36 6.22
CA LYS A 38 8.55 19.36 5.16
C LYS A 38 7.82 19.01 3.87
N ASN A 39 7.48 17.74 3.67
CA ASN A 39 6.88 17.26 2.41
C ASN A 39 5.53 16.60 2.65
N PHE A 40 4.48 17.41 2.67
CA PHE A 40 3.10 16.92 2.83
C PHE A 40 2.61 16.15 1.59
N ALA A 41 3.13 16.49 0.42
CA ALA A 41 2.77 15.80 -0.83
C ALA A 41 3.18 14.32 -0.77
N ARG A 42 4.32 14.01 -0.15
CA ARG A 42 4.76 12.62 0.01
C ARG A 42 3.80 11.81 0.85
N MET A 43 3.23 12.39 1.91
CA MET A 43 2.19 11.72 2.70
C MET A 43 0.98 11.34 1.86
N GLY A 44 0.51 12.26 1.03
CA GLY A 44 -0.61 12.00 0.14
C GLY A 44 -0.31 10.90 -0.86
N GLN A 45 0.89 10.89 -1.42
CA GLN A 45 1.34 9.83 -2.34
C GLN A 45 1.35 8.47 -1.66
N LEU A 46 1.88 8.39 -0.44
CA LEU A 46 1.95 7.14 0.31
C LEU A 46 0.57 6.61 0.69
N ARG A 47 -0.35 7.49 1.07
CA ARG A 47 -1.74 7.10 1.36
C ARG A 47 -2.40 6.47 0.13
N ARG A 48 -2.20 7.05 -1.05
CA ARG A 48 -2.72 6.51 -2.30
C ARG A 48 -2.08 5.16 -2.63
N GLU A 49 -0.77 5.04 -2.40
CA GLU A 49 -0.06 3.79 -2.63
C GLU A 49 -0.56 2.69 -1.71
N VAL A 50 -0.78 2.97 -0.44
CA VAL A 50 -1.39 2.04 0.51
C VAL A 50 -2.76 1.59 0.02
N ALA A 51 -3.60 2.53 -0.42
CA ALA A 51 -4.94 2.21 -0.92
C ALA A 51 -4.88 1.29 -2.14
N ARG A 52 -3.98 1.55 -3.07
CA ARG A 52 -3.78 0.71 -4.27
C ARG A 52 -3.33 -0.69 -3.91
N LEU A 53 -2.33 -0.81 -3.03
CA LEU A 53 -1.82 -2.10 -2.60
C LEU A 53 -2.89 -2.93 -1.88
N LYS A 54 -3.65 -2.29 -0.99
CA LYS A 54 -4.77 -2.95 -0.30
C LYS A 54 -5.84 -3.42 -1.28
N THR A 55 -6.17 -2.59 -2.26
CA THR A 55 -7.18 -2.93 -3.27
C THR A 55 -6.75 -4.16 -4.07
N ILE A 56 -5.50 -4.21 -4.50
CA ILE A 56 -4.98 -5.35 -5.25
C ILE A 56 -5.02 -6.63 -4.40
N LEU A 57 -4.60 -6.55 -3.14
CA LEU A 57 -4.66 -7.72 -2.24
C LEU A 57 -6.09 -8.20 -2.04
N ARG A 58 -7.02 -7.27 -1.84
CA ARG A 58 -8.43 -7.61 -1.67
C ARG A 58 -9.01 -8.26 -2.93
N GLU A 59 -8.68 -7.75 -4.11
CA GLU A 59 -9.09 -8.36 -5.38
C GLU A 59 -8.60 -9.80 -5.48
N ARG A 60 -7.36 -10.07 -5.07
CA ARG A 60 -6.79 -11.41 -5.08
C ARG A 60 -7.47 -12.33 -4.09
N GLU A 61 -7.78 -11.85 -2.90
CA GLU A 61 -8.53 -12.61 -1.90
C GLU A 61 -9.93 -12.99 -2.41
N LEU A 62 -10.62 -12.02 -3.01
CA LEU A 62 -11.96 -12.26 -3.56
C LEU A 62 -11.92 -13.26 -4.71
N ALA A 63 -10.94 -13.16 -5.60
CA ALA A 63 -10.77 -14.09 -6.70
C ALA A 63 -10.50 -15.51 -6.20
N ALA A 64 -9.64 -15.66 -5.21
CA ALA A 64 -9.33 -16.94 -4.59
C ALA A 64 -10.56 -17.54 -3.90
N TRP A 65 -11.34 -16.70 -3.23
CA TRP A 65 -12.56 -17.13 -2.54
C TRP A 65 -13.63 -17.60 -3.52
N GLN A 66 -13.84 -16.84 -4.60
CA GLN A 66 -14.77 -17.22 -5.66
C GLN A 66 -14.36 -18.53 -6.34
N ALA A 67 -13.07 -18.72 -6.55
CA ALA A 67 -12.55 -19.95 -7.13
C ALA A 67 -12.82 -21.17 -6.25
N LYS A 68 -12.84 -21.00 -4.92
CA LYS A 68 -13.15 -22.07 -3.98
C LYS A 68 -14.64 -22.43 -3.95
N GLU A 69 -15.51 -21.47 -4.23
CA GLU A 69 -16.95 -21.68 -4.20
C GLU A 69 -17.51 -22.22 -5.50
N SER A 70 -16.80 -22.09 -6.59
CA SER A 70 -17.21 -22.64 -7.88
C SER A 70 -16.69 -24.06 -8.06
#